data_59fdbb131ffd7ec64514027c3d753681
#
_entry.id   59fdbb131ffd7ec64514027c3d753681
#
_cell.length_a   1.000
_cell.length_b   1.000
_cell.length_c   1.000
_cell.angle_alpha   90.00
_cell.angle_beta   90.00
_cell.angle_gamma   90.00
#
_symmetry.space_group_name_H-M   'P 1'
#
loop_
_entity.id
_entity.type
_entity.pdbx_description
1 polymer ?
#
loop_
_entity_poly.entity_id
_entity_poly.type
_entity_poly.pdbx_seq_one_letter_code
_entity_poly.pdbx_strand_id
1 'polypeptide(L)'
;MDGYIQIYTGNGKGKTTAALGVALRAAGAGLKVFIGQFLKTQSSEHQALKRFEDLIKIETYGRPEFIKTPSVEDKNMAKKGFKSCMDSINSGKYDVVILDEINVAIHLGLLNLEQMLVLLKKKPKDVEIILTGRYAPKGLIEMADLVTEMHEVKHYYHKGIKARKGIEF
;
A
#
# COMPACT_ATOMS: atom_id res chain seq x y z
N MET A 1 -9.68 18.06 -7.26
CA MET A 1 -10.07 16.68 -7.72
C MET A 1 -10.83 16.06 -6.56
N ASP A 2 -11.95 15.38 -6.78
CA ASP A 2 -12.53 14.57 -5.72
C ASP A 2 -11.73 13.28 -5.59
N GLY A 3 -11.34 12.93 -4.37
CA GLY A 3 -10.55 11.75 -4.07
C GLY A 3 -11.40 10.65 -3.45
N TYR A 4 -11.18 9.42 -3.90
CA TYR A 4 -11.91 8.21 -3.53
C TYR A 4 -11.04 7.22 -2.77
N ILE A 5 -11.64 6.17 -2.23
CA ILE A 5 -10.94 5.08 -1.55
C ILE A 5 -10.96 3.86 -2.47
N GLN A 6 -9.76 3.42 -2.87
CA GLN A 6 -9.58 2.22 -3.68
C GLN A 6 -8.93 1.10 -2.88
N ILE A 7 -9.34 -0.15 -3.12
CA ILE A 7 -8.71 -1.35 -2.53
C ILE A 7 -8.31 -2.31 -3.64
N TYR A 8 -7.06 -2.75 -3.62
CA TYR A 8 -6.56 -3.85 -4.45
C TYR A 8 -6.22 -5.03 -3.54
N THR A 9 -7.01 -6.10 -3.62
CA THR A 9 -6.92 -7.27 -2.75
C THR A 9 -6.85 -8.59 -3.53
N GLY A 10 -7.03 -9.72 -2.88
CA GLY A 10 -7.00 -11.05 -3.48
C GLY A 10 -5.63 -11.72 -3.48
N ASN A 11 -5.59 -13.00 -3.85
CA ASN A 11 -4.38 -13.84 -3.81
C ASN A 11 -3.50 -13.70 -5.06
N GLY A 12 -4.04 -13.21 -6.17
CA GLY A 12 -3.32 -13.00 -7.43
C GLY A 12 -2.22 -11.95 -7.31
N LYS A 13 -1.22 -12.07 -8.18
CA LYS A 13 -0.14 -11.10 -8.33
C LYS A 13 -0.65 -9.79 -8.97
N GLY A 14 -0.01 -8.66 -8.64
CA GLY A 14 -0.23 -7.39 -9.34
C GLY A 14 -0.76 -6.25 -8.47
N LYS A 15 -1.15 -6.47 -7.21
CA LYS A 15 -1.71 -5.43 -6.32
C LYS A 15 -0.79 -4.21 -6.18
N THR A 16 0.44 -4.41 -5.73
CA THR A 16 1.46 -3.36 -5.64
C THR A 16 1.74 -2.74 -7.01
N THR A 17 1.88 -3.58 -8.06
CA THR A 17 2.14 -3.12 -9.43
C THR A 17 1.03 -2.20 -9.94
N ALA A 18 -0.24 -2.54 -9.69
CA ALA A 18 -1.38 -1.70 -10.04
C ALA A 18 -1.34 -0.35 -9.29
N ALA A 19 -1.08 -0.38 -7.98
CA ALA A 19 -0.98 0.84 -7.18
C ALA A 19 0.18 1.74 -7.64
N LEU A 20 1.35 1.17 -7.93
CA LEU A 20 2.49 1.91 -8.49
C LEU A 20 2.22 2.43 -9.91
N GLY A 21 1.44 1.70 -10.71
CA GLY A 21 0.96 2.17 -12.01
C GLY A 21 0.08 3.42 -11.89
N VAL A 22 -0.79 3.48 -10.86
CA VAL A 22 -1.56 4.69 -10.56
C VAL A 22 -0.64 5.82 -10.10
N ALA A 23 0.37 5.54 -9.25
CA ALA A 23 1.34 6.54 -8.82
C ALA A 23 2.08 7.19 -9.98
N LEU A 24 2.57 6.38 -10.94
CA LEU A 24 3.23 6.88 -12.16
C LEU A 24 2.28 7.69 -13.04
N ARG A 25 1.03 7.25 -13.19
CA ARG A 25 0.01 8.01 -13.94
C ARG A 25 -0.31 9.34 -13.28
N ALA A 26 -0.44 9.37 -11.95
CA ALA A 26 -0.67 10.58 -11.17
C ALA A 26 0.50 11.56 -11.32
N ALA A 27 1.74 11.08 -11.17
CA ALA A 27 2.93 11.90 -11.37
C ALA A 27 3.03 12.45 -12.81
N GLY A 28 2.68 11.64 -13.82
CA GLY A 28 2.59 12.08 -15.21
C GLY A 28 1.56 13.20 -15.44
N ALA A 29 0.56 13.32 -14.56
CA ALA A 29 -0.42 14.43 -14.53
C ALA A 29 0.01 15.59 -13.62
N GLY A 30 1.21 15.55 -13.03
CA GLY A 30 1.72 16.57 -12.11
C GLY A 30 1.20 16.46 -10.67
N LEU A 31 0.49 15.37 -10.32
CA LEU A 31 0.00 15.13 -8.97
C LEU A 31 1.10 14.62 -8.04
N LYS A 32 1.03 15.00 -6.78
CA LYS A 32 1.96 14.55 -5.74
C LYS A 32 1.47 13.29 -5.06
N VAL A 33 2.35 12.30 -4.96
CA VAL A 33 2.04 10.97 -4.43
C VAL A 33 2.88 10.65 -3.21
N PHE A 34 2.26 10.13 -2.15
CA PHE A 34 2.96 9.49 -1.04
C PHE A 34 2.67 7.99 -1.05
N ILE A 35 3.72 7.19 -0.87
CA ILE A 35 3.63 5.72 -0.82
C ILE A 35 4.23 5.24 0.50
N GLY A 36 3.41 4.65 1.36
CA GLY A 36 3.85 3.93 2.55
C GLY A 36 3.77 2.43 2.32
N GLN A 37 4.91 1.74 2.26
CA GLN A 37 4.96 0.29 2.08
C GLN A 37 5.17 -0.41 3.41
N PHE A 38 4.18 -1.19 3.84
CA PHE A 38 4.24 -2.01 5.05
C PHE A 38 4.84 -3.37 4.74
N LEU A 39 5.49 -3.99 5.73
CA LEU A 39 6.04 -5.36 5.66
C LEU A 39 7.08 -5.58 4.54
N LYS A 40 7.59 -4.51 3.97
CA LYS A 40 8.55 -4.54 2.86
C LYS A 40 9.77 -3.71 3.18
N THR A 41 10.86 -4.07 2.55
CA THR A 41 12.08 -3.27 2.43
C THR A 41 12.22 -2.72 1.02
N GLN A 42 13.35 -2.09 0.72
CA GLN A 42 13.62 -1.57 -0.61
C GLN A 42 13.63 -2.69 -1.66
N SER A 43 13.01 -2.43 -2.80
CA SER A 43 12.92 -3.28 -3.97
C SER A 43 13.30 -2.51 -5.24
N SER A 44 13.28 -3.17 -6.39
CA SER A 44 13.72 -2.55 -7.66
C SER A 44 12.94 -1.31 -8.04
N GLU A 45 11.65 -1.26 -7.72
CA GLU A 45 10.80 -0.10 -7.99
C GLU A 45 11.23 1.17 -7.27
N HIS A 46 11.86 1.07 -6.09
CA HIS A 46 12.41 2.24 -5.38
C HIS A 46 13.48 2.96 -6.19
N GLN A 47 14.33 2.20 -6.90
CA GLN A 47 15.37 2.77 -7.77
C GLN A 47 14.75 3.53 -8.97
N ALA A 48 13.68 2.98 -9.52
CA ALA A 48 12.96 3.62 -10.63
C ALA A 48 12.24 4.89 -10.16
N LEU A 49 11.57 4.83 -9.00
CA LEU A 49 10.79 5.94 -8.45
C LEU A 49 11.64 7.13 -8.00
N LYS A 50 12.94 6.95 -7.73
CA LYS A 50 13.88 8.07 -7.50
C LYS A 50 13.93 9.09 -8.63
N ARG A 51 13.59 8.68 -9.87
CA ARG A 51 13.53 9.60 -11.02
C ARG A 51 12.33 10.56 -10.96
N PHE A 52 11.41 10.34 -10.03
CA PHE A 52 10.19 11.12 -9.82
C PHE A 52 10.12 11.65 -8.39
N GLU A 53 11.27 11.84 -7.70
CA GLU A 53 11.32 12.21 -6.27
C GLU A 53 10.74 13.60 -5.98
N ASP A 54 10.60 14.45 -6.97
CA ASP A 54 9.89 15.72 -6.92
C ASP A 54 8.36 15.56 -6.78
N LEU A 55 7.81 14.45 -7.28
CA LEU A 55 6.38 14.16 -7.28
C LEU A 55 6.01 12.93 -6.44
N ILE A 56 6.89 11.94 -6.32
CA ILE A 56 6.60 10.68 -5.61
C ILE A 56 7.55 10.51 -4.43
N LYS A 57 6.99 10.50 -3.23
CA LYS A 57 7.71 10.11 -2.01
C LYS A 57 7.33 8.70 -1.62
N ILE A 58 8.32 7.83 -1.38
CA ILE A 58 8.12 6.45 -0.93
C ILE A 58 8.89 6.18 0.37
N GLU A 59 8.23 5.57 1.34
CA GLU A 59 8.80 5.14 2.62
C GLU A 59 8.46 3.68 2.89
N THR A 60 9.38 2.93 3.53
CA THR A 60 9.21 1.51 3.84
C THR A 60 9.19 1.26 5.33
N TYR A 61 8.34 0.33 5.77
CA TYR A 61 8.08 -0.01 7.16
C TYR A 61 8.02 -1.53 7.33
N GLY A 62 9.14 -2.20 7.04
CA GLY A 62 9.27 -3.64 7.15
C GLY A 62 10.72 -4.07 7.31
N ARG A 63 10.91 -5.36 7.52
CA ARG A 63 12.20 -6.04 7.60
C ARG A 63 12.43 -6.92 6.37
N PRO A 64 13.69 -7.31 6.06
CA PRO A 64 13.98 -8.20 4.96
C PRO A 64 13.34 -9.58 5.11
N GLU A 65 13.14 -10.04 6.36
CA GLU A 65 12.61 -11.36 6.65
C GLU A 65 11.08 -11.40 6.47
N PHE A 66 10.60 -12.52 5.96
CA PHE A 66 9.16 -12.78 5.90
C PHE A 66 8.58 -12.96 7.31
N ILE A 67 7.61 -12.15 7.68
CA ILE A 67 6.98 -12.18 9.01
C ILE A 67 6.05 -13.38 9.11
N LYS A 68 6.48 -14.42 9.84
CA LYS A 68 5.63 -15.56 10.22
C LYS A 68 4.84 -15.26 11.49
N THR A 69 5.52 -14.71 12.49
CA THR A 69 4.94 -14.30 13.77
C THR A 69 5.35 -12.85 14.05
N PRO A 70 4.36 -11.94 14.20
CA PRO A 70 4.66 -10.53 14.48
C PRO A 70 5.43 -10.32 15.77
N SER A 71 6.51 -9.56 15.71
CA SER A 71 7.29 -9.11 16.86
C SER A 71 6.83 -7.72 17.34
N VAL A 72 7.36 -7.31 18.49
CA VAL A 72 7.17 -5.93 19.01
C VAL A 72 7.76 -4.91 18.05
N GLU A 73 8.91 -5.22 17.43
CA GLU A 73 9.56 -4.36 16.45
C GLU A 73 8.69 -4.18 15.20
N ASP A 74 8.10 -5.26 14.66
CA ASP A 74 7.17 -5.19 13.53
C ASP A 74 5.97 -4.29 13.84
N LYS A 75 5.41 -4.40 15.05
CA LYS A 75 4.32 -3.52 15.50
C LYS A 75 4.75 -2.05 15.56
N ASN A 76 5.96 -1.77 16.06
CA ASN A 76 6.46 -0.40 16.13
C ASN A 76 6.71 0.20 14.75
N MET A 77 7.29 -0.58 13.83
CA MET A 77 7.48 -0.17 12.43
C MET A 77 6.14 0.10 11.73
N ALA A 78 5.17 -0.79 11.88
CA ALA A 78 3.83 -0.61 11.33
C ALA A 78 3.12 0.64 11.88
N LYS A 79 3.20 0.88 13.22
CA LYS A 79 2.65 2.09 13.85
C LYS A 79 3.33 3.37 13.34
N LYS A 80 4.66 3.36 13.18
CA LYS A 80 5.39 4.49 12.59
C LYS A 80 4.92 4.76 11.18
N GLY A 81 4.77 3.71 10.36
CA GLY A 81 4.28 3.82 8.98
C GLY A 81 2.86 4.35 8.92
N PHE A 82 1.97 3.83 9.77
CA PHE A 82 0.59 4.30 9.84
C PHE A 82 0.51 5.78 10.21
N LYS A 83 1.31 6.22 11.19
CA LYS A 83 1.40 7.64 11.56
C LYS A 83 1.87 8.50 10.38
N SER A 84 2.93 8.08 9.66
CA SER A 84 3.44 8.81 8.50
C SER A 84 2.41 8.92 7.38
N CYS A 85 1.67 7.82 7.10
CA CYS A 85 0.57 7.85 6.13
C CYS A 85 -0.56 8.79 6.57
N MET A 86 -0.97 8.73 7.84
CA MET A 86 -1.99 9.62 8.41
C MET A 86 -1.58 11.09 8.31
N ASP A 87 -0.33 11.40 8.68
CA ASP A 87 0.21 12.76 8.58
C ASP A 87 0.23 13.22 7.11
N SER A 88 0.59 12.34 6.16
CA SER A 88 0.62 12.62 4.73
C SER A 88 -0.79 12.88 4.17
N ILE A 89 -1.79 12.08 4.55
CA ILE A 89 -3.21 12.28 4.16
C ILE A 89 -3.72 13.65 4.61
N ASN A 90 -3.36 14.08 5.82
CA ASN A 90 -3.87 15.32 6.40
C ASN A 90 -2.99 16.56 6.11
N SER A 91 -1.85 16.38 5.43
CA SER A 91 -0.88 17.47 5.23
C SER A 91 -1.27 18.51 4.19
N GLY A 92 -2.21 18.21 3.30
CA GLY A 92 -2.51 18.99 2.11
C GLY A 92 -1.37 19.02 1.06
N LYS A 93 -0.35 18.14 1.21
CA LYS A 93 0.81 18.08 0.31
C LYS A 93 0.69 17.04 -0.79
N TYR A 94 -0.15 16.04 -0.62
CA TYR A 94 -0.28 14.90 -1.52
C TYR A 94 -1.70 14.77 -2.03
N ASP A 95 -1.82 14.56 -3.33
CA ASP A 95 -3.10 14.32 -4.01
C ASP A 95 -3.48 12.83 -3.92
N VAL A 96 -2.48 11.95 -3.86
CA VAL A 96 -2.66 10.49 -3.79
C VAL A 96 -1.82 9.92 -2.65
N VAL A 97 -2.43 9.10 -1.79
CA VAL A 97 -1.71 8.37 -0.73
C VAL A 97 -1.96 6.88 -0.88
N ILE A 98 -0.87 6.11 -1.04
CA ILE A 98 -0.90 4.67 -1.20
C ILE A 98 -0.39 4.01 0.09
N LEU A 99 -1.19 3.12 0.67
CA LEU A 99 -0.82 2.27 1.79
C LEU A 99 -0.66 0.84 1.27
N ASP A 100 0.55 0.52 0.82
CA ASP A 100 0.85 -0.79 0.23
C ASP A 100 1.07 -1.85 1.31
N GLU A 101 0.43 -3.02 1.18
CA GLU A 101 0.36 -4.13 2.14
C GLU A 101 -0.32 -3.79 3.48
N ILE A 102 -1.09 -2.72 3.56
CA ILE A 102 -1.82 -2.33 4.78
C ILE A 102 -2.85 -3.39 5.21
N ASN A 103 -3.52 -4.04 4.25
CA ASN A 103 -4.50 -5.08 4.55
C ASN A 103 -3.86 -6.26 5.26
N VAL A 104 -2.64 -6.65 4.85
CA VAL A 104 -1.87 -7.72 5.51
C VAL A 104 -1.39 -7.28 6.89
N ALA A 105 -0.95 -6.03 7.05
CA ALA A 105 -0.55 -5.50 8.36
C ALA A 105 -1.70 -5.52 9.37
N ILE A 106 -2.92 -5.21 8.94
CA ILE A 106 -4.13 -5.31 9.76
C ILE A 106 -4.46 -6.78 10.05
N HIS A 107 -4.44 -7.64 9.04
CA HIS A 107 -4.71 -9.08 9.18
C HIS A 107 -3.78 -9.77 10.19
N LEU A 108 -2.50 -9.39 10.21
CA LEU A 108 -1.50 -9.88 11.16
C LEU A 108 -1.60 -9.25 12.56
N GLY A 109 -2.56 -8.35 12.81
CA GLY A 109 -2.72 -7.67 14.09
C GLY A 109 -1.60 -6.69 14.44
N LEU A 110 -0.85 -6.20 13.43
CA LEU A 110 0.16 -5.16 13.60
C LEU A 110 -0.48 -3.78 13.75
N LEU A 111 -1.64 -3.58 13.12
CA LEU A 111 -2.43 -2.36 13.14
C LEU A 111 -3.90 -2.68 13.47
N ASN A 112 -4.57 -1.70 14.05
CA ASN A 112 -5.97 -1.82 14.42
C ASN A 112 -6.87 -1.36 13.26
N LEU A 113 -7.84 -2.20 12.88
CA LEU A 113 -8.83 -1.91 11.84
C LEU A 113 -9.64 -0.65 12.15
N GLU A 114 -10.09 -0.47 13.41
CA GLU A 114 -10.92 0.67 13.80
C GLU A 114 -10.21 2.00 13.59
N GLN A 115 -8.90 2.06 13.88
CA GLN A 115 -8.09 3.26 13.62
C GLN A 115 -8.04 3.58 12.13
N MET A 116 -7.94 2.57 11.27
CA MET A 116 -7.97 2.76 9.83
C MET A 116 -9.34 3.24 9.35
N LEU A 117 -10.43 2.65 9.84
CA LEU A 117 -11.79 3.10 9.51
C LEU A 117 -12.05 4.54 9.92
N VAL A 118 -11.58 4.95 11.12
CA VAL A 118 -11.68 6.34 11.59
C VAL A 118 -10.89 7.29 10.69
N LEU A 119 -9.69 6.92 10.27
CA LEU A 119 -8.87 7.71 9.35
C LEU A 119 -9.59 7.92 8.01
N LEU A 120 -10.11 6.86 7.41
CA LEU A 120 -10.79 6.92 6.12
C LEU A 120 -12.08 7.77 6.18
N LYS A 121 -12.86 7.65 7.26
CA LYS A 121 -14.06 8.51 7.47
C LYS A 121 -13.74 10.01 7.52
N LYS A 122 -12.54 10.35 7.98
CA LYS A 122 -12.08 11.73 8.16
C LYS A 122 -11.17 12.25 7.06
N LYS A 123 -10.90 11.42 6.02
CA LYS A 123 -10.00 11.83 4.95
C LYS A 123 -10.45 13.14 4.29
N PRO A 124 -9.53 14.01 3.88
CA PRO A 124 -9.87 15.17 3.06
C PRO A 124 -10.55 14.72 1.75
N LYS A 125 -11.53 15.51 1.27
CA LYS A 125 -12.31 15.15 0.07
C LYS A 125 -11.48 15.04 -1.21
N ASP A 126 -10.39 15.78 -1.27
CA ASP A 126 -9.52 15.92 -2.44
C ASP A 126 -8.34 14.93 -2.48
N VAL A 127 -8.18 14.07 -1.47
CA VAL A 127 -7.11 13.07 -1.41
C VAL A 127 -7.61 11.71 -1.87
N GLU A 128 -6.98 11.15 -2.90
CA GLU A 128 -7.17 9.75 -3.31
C GLU A 128 -6.41 8.81 -2.38
N ILE A 129 -7.05 7.76 -1.89
CA ILE A 129 -6.41 6.73 -1.03
C ILE A 129 -6.47 5.38 -1.70
N ILE A 130 -5.32 4.70 -1.78
CA ILE A 130 -5.22 3.36 -2.33
C ILE A 130 -4.67 2.42 -1.25
N LEU A 131 -5.41 1.38 -0.93
CA LEU A 131 -5.06 0.34 0.03
C LEU A 131 -4.75 -0.95 -0.73
N THR A 132 -3.62 -1.60 -0.42
CA THR A 132 -3.33 -2.89 -1.05
C THR A 132 -3.08 -3.99 -0.02
N GLY A 133 -3.10 -5.22 -0.50
CA GLY A 133 -2.76 -6.42 0.25
C GLY A 133 -3.83 -7.50 0.21
N ARG A 134 -3.40 -8.73 0.51
CA ARG A 134 -4.33 -9.85 0.73
C ARG A 134 -5.18 -9.59 1.97
N TYR A 135 -6.28 -10.32 2.11
CA TYR A 135 -7.10 -10.34 3.33
C TYR A 135 -7.72 -8.99 3.70
N ALA A 136 -8.16 -8.21 2.70
CA ALA A 136 -8.84 -6.94 2.98
C ALA A 136 -10.01 -7.17 3.94
N PRO A 137 -10.05 -6.51 5.12
CA PRO A 137 -11.15 -6.64 6.06
C PRO A 137 -12.48 -6.17 5.47
N LYS A 138 -13.56 -6.88 5.81
CA LYS A 138 -14.92 -6.56 5.31
C LYS A 138 -15.29 -5.08 5.53
N GLY A 139 -14.98 -4.52 6.71
CA GLY A 139 -15.28 -3.12 7.00
C GLY A 139 -14.54 -2.12 6.09
N LEU A 140 -13.33 -2.46 5.58
CA LEU A 140 -12.65 -1.64 4.58
C LEU A 140 -13.31 -1.77 3.20
N ILE A 141 -13.68 -2.99 2.81
CA ILE A 141 -14.37 -3.26 1.54
C ILE A 141 -15.71 -2.51 1.47
N GLU A 142 -16.49 -2.51 2.56
CA GLU A 142 -17.77 -1.80 2.65
C GLU A 142 -17.62 -0.26 2.60
N MET A 143 -16.46 0.26 3.00
CA MET A 143 -16.18 1.70 3.01
C MET A 143 -15.58 2.21 1.69
N ALA A 144 -14.95 1.32 0.91
CA ALA A 144 -14.26 1.69 -0.31
C ALA A 144 -15.22 2.04 -1.45
N ASP A 145 -14.81 3.00 -2.28
CA ASP A 145 -15.55 3.41 -3.48
C ASP A 145 -15.23 2.50 -4.66
N LEU A 146 -14.03 1.88 -4.67
CA LEU A 146 -13.60 0.93 -5.70
C LEU A 146 -12.85 -0.24 -5.05
N VAL A 147 -13.25 -1.46 -5.38
CA VAL A 147 -12.54 -2.67 -4.93
C VAL A 147 -12.24 -3.55 -6.14
N THR A 148 -10.98 -3.89 -6.30
CA THR A 148 -10.52 -4.86 -7.31
C THR A 148 -9.91 -6.07 -6.60
N GLU A 149 -10.44 -7.24 -6.88
CA GLU A 149 -9.89 -8.50 -6.38
C GLU A 149 -9.09 -9.22 -7.47
N MET A 150 -7.81 -9.43 -7.21
CA MET A 150 -6.91 -10.14 -8.14
C MET A 150 -6.91 -11.63 -7.81
N HIS A 151 -7.48 -12.42 -8.72
CA HIS A 151 -7.56 -13.87 -8.60
C HIS A 151 -6.36 -14.56 -9.23
N GLU A 152 -5.83 -15.56 -8.51
CA GLU A 152 -4.78 -16.43 -9.04
C GLU A 152 -5.40 -17.54 -9.90
N VAL A 153 -5.43 -17.34 -11.22
CA VAL A 153 -5.86 -18.39 -12.16
C VAL A 153 -4.76 -19.44 -12.35
N LYS A 154 -3.50 -19.00 -12.44
CA LYS A 154 -2.29 -19.84 -12.47
C LYS A 154 -1.14 -19.06 -11.86
N HIS A 155 -0.24 -19.75 -11.15
CA HIS A 155 0.97 -19.13 -10.64
C HIS A 155 2.16 -20.06 -10.79
N TYR A 156 3.25 -19.58 -11.37
CA TYR A 156 4.47 -20.35 -11.58
C TYR A 156 5.18 -20.72 -10.28
N TYR A 157 4.86 -20.08 -9.17
CA TYR A 157 5.32 -20.50 -7.84
C TYR A 157 4.99 -21.96 -7.53
N HIS A 158 3.79 -22.43 -7.92
CA HIS A 158 3.38 -23.84 -7.76
C HIS A 158 4.20 -24.83 -8.61
N LYS A 159 4.97 -24.31 -9.58
CA LYS A 159 5.94 -25.05 -10.37
C LYS A 159 7.38 -24.93 -9.82
N GLY A 160 7.55 -24.38 -8.60
CA GLY A 160 8.83 -24.21 -7.94
C GLY A 160 9.68 -23.03 -8.45
N ILE A 161 9.12 -22.13 -9.28
CA ILE A 161 9.84 -20.94 -9.75
C ILE A 161 9.95 -19.93 -8.61
N LYS A 162 11.18 -19.61 -8.22
CA LYS A 162 11.50 -18.64 -7.16
C LYS A 162 11.27 -17.19 -7.62
N ALA A 163 11.15 -16.28 -6.66
CA ALA A 163 11.08 -14.84 -6.91
C ALA A 163 12.33 -14.34 -7.65
N ARG A 164 12.16 -13.48 -8.65
CA ARG A 164 13.21 -12.99 -9.56
C ARG A 164 13.33 -11.47 -9.43
N LYS A 165 14.56 -10.99 -9.46
CA LYS A 165 14.86 -9.55 -9.46
C LYS A 165 14.25 -8.88 -10.70
N GLY A 166 13.62 -7.74 -10.49
CA GLY A 166 12.96 -6.97 -11.55
C GLY A 166 11.59 -7.50 -12.00
N ILE A 167 11.15 -8.66 -11.44
CA ILE A 167 9.83 -9.25 -11.73
C ILE A 167 8.99 -9.37 -10.46
N GLU A 168 9.56 -9.88 -9.36
CA GLU A 168 8.89 -10.00 -8.05
C GLU A 168 9.41 -8.98 -7.03
N PHE A 169 10.65 -8.51 -7.16
CA PHE A 169 11.26 -7.52 -6.24
C PHE A 169 12.33 -6.64 -6.90
#